data_6309e8688073d80669b6c6ba4489acc2
#
_entry.id   6309e8688073d80669b6c6ba4489acc2
#
_cell.length_a   1.000
_cell.length_b   1.000
_cell.length_c   1.000
_cell.angle_alpha   90.00
_cell.angle_beta   90.00
_cell.angle_gamma   90.00
#
_symmetry.space_group_name_H-M   'P 1'
#
loop_
_entity.id
_entity.type
_entity.pdbx_description
1 polymer ?
#
loop_
_entity_poly.entity_id
_entity_poly.type
_entity_poly.pdbx_seq_one_letter_code
_entity_poly.pdbx_strand_id
1 'polypeptide(L)'
;IAQASECLKHGAAVVVMAFDETGQADSARRKQEICKRSYDILVNQVGFSPTDIIFDPNVFAVATGIEEHNNYGIDFIKACQFIHDELPGAMSSGGISNVSFSFRGNNLVREAMHSCFLYHACQAGLDMGIVNAGMLGVYDEIEAKLRDRVEAVILNANPEAGEELLAYAESIKDQNENRKQSGADLAWREKPVAERLSFALVKGISDYAE
;
A
#
# COMPACT_ATOMS: atom_id res chain seq x y z
N ILE A 1 26.99 -3.65 -8.30
CA ILE A 1 27.72 -4.92 -8.38
C ILE A 1 28.48 -5.18 -7.08
N ALA A 2 29.41 -4.31 -6.64
CA ALA A 2 30.27 -4.58 -5.46
C ALA A 2 29.47 -4.91 -4.18
N GLN A 3 28.44 -4.12 -3.84
CA GLN A 3 27.59 -4.38 -2.68
C GLN A 3 26.83 -5.70 -2.82
N ALA A 4 26.27 -5.98 -4.00
CA ALA A 4 25.56 -7.22 -4.27
C ALA A 4 26.48 -8.44 -4.14
N SER A 5 27.71 -8.36 -4.64
CA SER A 5 28.70 -9.43 -4.48
C SER A 5 29.04 -9.68 -3.00
N GLU A 6 29.06 -8.65 -2.19
CA GLU A 6 29.30 -8.80 -0.75
C GLU A 6 28.11 -9.45 -0.04
N CYS A 7 26.87 -9.07 -0.37
CA CYS A 7 25.68 -9.75 0.14
C CYS A 7 25.66 -11.24 -0.22
N LEU A 8 25.99 -11.56 -1.47
CA LEU A 8 26.04 -12.94 -1.94
C LEU A 8 27.04 -13.80 -1.15
N LYS A 9 28.23 -13.27 -0.82
CA LYS A 9 29.24 -13.98 0.00
C LYS A 9 28.71 -14.38 1.39
N HIS A 10 27.78 -13.59 1.92
CA HIS A 10 27.16 -13.85 3.22
C HIS A 10 25.86 -14.67 3.11
N GLY A 11 25.47 -15.13 1.91
CA GLY A 11 24.27 -15.92 1.68
C GLY A 11 22.97 -15.15 1.93
N ALA A 12 22.99 -13.83 1.78
CA ALA A 12 21.82 -13.01 1.98
C ALA A 12 20.99 -12.85 0.70
N ALA A 13 19.68 -12.95 0.79
CA ALA A 13 18.75 -12.43 -0.23
C ALA A 13 18.79 -10.89 -0.25
N VAL A 14 18.42 -10.30 -1.38
CA VAL A 14 18.48 -8.84 -1.56
C VAL A 14 17.14 -8.26 -1.98
N VAL A 15 16.78 -7.11 -1.38
CA VAL A 15 15.70 -6.28 -1.89
C VAL A 15 16.30 -5.21 -2.80
N VAL A 16 15.81 -5.14 -4.02
CA VAL A 16 16.30 -4.25 -5.07
C VAL A 16 15.20 -3.27 -5.44
N MET A 17 15.39 -2.01 -5.08
CA MET A 17 14.46 -0.95 -5.45
C MET A 17 14.62 -0.57 -6.93
N ALA A 18 13.52 -0.22 -7.58
CA ALA A 18 13.54 0.30 -8.95
C ALA A 18 14.11 1.75 -8.99
N PHE A 19 15.43 1.84 -8.87
CA PHE A 19 16.23 3.05 -8.87
C PHE A 19 17.30 2.97 -9.95
N ASP A 20 17.54 4.06 -10.66
CA ASP A 20 18.65 4.21 -11.58
C ASP A 20 19.42 5.52 -11.33
N GLU A 21 20.31 5.86 -12.24
CA GLU A 21 21.15 7.05 -12.19
C GLU A 21 20.35 8.37 -12.24
N THR A 22 19.10 8.31 -12.67
CA THR A 22 18.17 9.45 -12.75
C THR A 22 17.19 9.52 -11.58
N GLY A 23 17.19 8.52 -10.70
CA GLY A 23 16.34 8.46 -9.49
C GLY A 23 15.31 7.33 -9.51
N GLN A 24 14.30 7.45 -8.67
CA GLN A 24 13.22 6.47 -8.55
C GLN A 24 12.41 6.34 -9.84
N ALA A 25 12.08 5.11 -10.21
CA ALA A 25 11.17 4.85 -11.31
C ALA A 25 9.73 5.20 -10.89
N ASP A 26 9.10 6.05 -11.65
CA ASP A 26 7.73 6.53 -11.47
C ASP A 26 6.72 5.83 -12.40
N SER A 27 7.07 5.61 -13.66
CA SER A 27 6.23 4.96 -14.68
C SER A 27 6.44 3.45 -14.76
N ALA A 28 5.42 2.70 -15.20
CA ALA A 28 5.50 1.26 -15.41
C ALA A 28 6.71 0.88 -16.27
N ARG A 29 6.92 1.59 -17.37
CA ARG A 29 8.03 1.34 -18.29
C ARG A 29 9.39 1.43 -17.59
N ARG A 30 9.66 2.51 -16.84
CA ARG A 30 10.92 2.67 -16.12
C ARG A 30 11.12 1.60 -15.05
N LYS A 31 10.04 1.26 -14.32
CA LYS A 31 10.06 0.18 -13.31
C LYS A 31 10.49 -1.14 -13.94
N GLN A 32 9.88 -1.51 -15.09
CA GLN A 32 10.19 -2.73 -15.83
C GLN A 32 11.63 -2.73 -16.37
N GLU A 33 12.06 -1.65 -17.01
CA GLU A 33 13.41 -1.51 -17.55
C GLU A 33 14.49 -1.64 -16.46
N ILE A 34 14.29 -1.00 -15.31
CA ILE A 34 15.25 -1.05 -14.20
C ILE A 34 15.26 -2.42 -13.55
N CYS A 35 14.10 -3.02 -13.28
CA CYS A 35 14.02 -4.37 -12.71
C CYS A 35 14.69 -5.40 -13.64
N LYS A 36 14.41 -5.33 -14.95
CA LYS A 36 15.04 -6.23 -15.94
C LYS A 36 16.55 -6.07 -15.97
N ARG A 37 17.04 -4.83 -16.06
CA ARG A 37 18.49 -4.55 -16.05
C ARG A 37 19.15 -5.06 -14.78
N SER A 38 18.52 -4.83 -13.64
CA SER A 38 19.02 -5.28 -12.34
C SER A 38 19.03 -6.80 -12.22
N TYR A 39 17.98 -7.45 -12.71
CA TYR A 39 17.90 -8.92 -12.77
C TYR A 39 19.05 -9.51 -13.59
N ASP A 40 19.27 -8.98 -14.81
CA ASP A 40 20.33 -9.47 -15.69
C ASP A 40 21.72 -9.29 -15.07
N ILE A 41 21.96 -8.17 -14.36
CA ILE A 41 23.22 -7.94 -13.66
C ILE A 41 23.39 -8.91 -12.49
N LEU A 42 22.36 -9.05 -11.65
CA LEU A 42 22.43 -9.87 -10.44
C LEU A 42 22.59 -11.35 -10.76
N VAL A 43 21.83 -11.85 -11.73
CA VAL A 43 21.88 -13.28 -12.12
C VAL A 43 23.13 -13.58 -12.94
N ASN A 44 23.38 -12.81 -14.02
CA ASN A 44 24.38 -13.17 -15.01
C ASN A 44 25.80 -12.68 -14.69
N GLN A 45 25.94 -11.59 -13.91
CA GLN A 45 27.27 -11.02 -13.61
C GLN A 45 27.69 -11.25 -12.15
N VAL A 46 26.74 -11.21 -11.19
CA VAL A 46 27.03 -11.39 -9.77
C VAL A 46 26.87 -12.87 -9.36
N GLY A 47 25.91 -13.59 -9.96
CA GLY A 47 25.64 -15.00 -9.71
C GLY A 47 24.60 -15.27 -8.61
N PHE A 48 23.69 -14.33 -8.37
CA PHE A 48 22.53 -14.57 -7.49
C PHE A 48 21.63 -15.67 -8.06
N SER A 49 21.10 -16.51 -7.16
CA SER A 49 19.89 -17.27 -7.49
C SER A 49 18.73 -16.29 -7.71
N PRO A 50 17.94 -16.44 -8.77
CA PRO A 50 16.75 -15.61 -8.94
C PRO A 50 15.81 -15.59 -7.72
N THR A 51 15.72 -16.71 -6.99
CA THR A 51 14.89 -16.85 -5.77
C THR A 51 15.38 -16.01 -4.58
N ASP A 52 16.58 -15.49 -4.64
CA ASP A 52 17.15 -14.61 -3.60
C ASP A 52 17.05 -13.12 -3.96
N ILE A 53 16.31 -12.79 -5.04
CA ILE A 53 16.11 -11.44 -5.53
C ILE A 53 14.64 -11.03 -5.30
N ILE A 54 14.44 -9.94 -4.59
CA ILE A 54 13.14 -9.35 -4.32
C ILE A 54 13.15 -7.93 -4.90
N PHE A 55 12.27 -7.64 -5.87
CA PHE A 55 12.16 -6.29 -6.42
C PHE A 55 11.13 -5.46 -5.65
N ASP A 56 11.49 -4.22 -5.33
CA ASP A 56 10.55 -3.18 -4.90
C ASP A 56 10.42 -2.14 -6.02
N PRO A 57 9.34 -2.21 -6.82
CA PRO A 57 9.15 -1.27 -7.93
C PRO A 57 8.60 0.09 -7.49
N ASN A 58 8.72 0.46 -6.24
CA ASN A 58 8.32 1.71 -5.59
C ASN A 58 6.80 1.95 -5.63
N VAL A 59 6.17 2.00 -4.48
CA VAL A 59 4.77 2.44 -4.31
C VAL A 59 4.76 3.94 -4.03
N PHE A 60 4.02 4.70 -4.83
CA PHE A 60 3.81 6.13 -4.66
C PHE A 60 2.35 6.45 -4.30
N ALA A 61 2.14 7.65 -3.73
CA ALA A 61 0.82 8.13 -3.40
C ALA A 61 0.01 8.44 -4.66
N VAL A 62 -1.27 8.08 -4.66
CA VAL A 62 -2.26 8.46 -5.67
C VAL A 62 -3.21 9.54 -5.12
N ALA A 63 -4.06 10.11 -5.97
CA ALA A 63 -4.99 11.20 -5.63
C ALA A 63 -4.30 12.39 -4.93
N THR A 64 -3.18 12.81 -5.46
CA THR A 64 -2.37 13.93 -4.92
C THR A 64 -2.79 15.29 -5.47
N GLY A 65 -3.71 15.33 -6.45
CA GLY A 65 -4.06 16.52 -7.22
C GLY A 65 -3.10 16.84 -8.35
N ILE A 66 -2.09 15.99 -8.61
CA ILE A 66 -1.12 16.12 -9.68
C ILE A 66 -1.43 15.03 -10.72
N GLU A 67 -1.70 15.43 -11.96
CA GLU A 67 -2.14 14.53 -13.03
C GLU A 67 -1.13 13.41 -13.33
N GLU A 68 0.16 13.70 -13.33
CA GLU A 68 1.24 12.74 -13.54
C GLU A 68 1.23 11.60 -12.51
N HIS A 69 0.65 11.83 -11.32
CA HIS A 69 0.58 10.82 -10.25
C HIS A 69 -0.60 9.86 -10.40
N ASN A 70 -1.54 10.13 -11.29
CA ASN A 70 -2.76 9.32 -11.43
C ASN A 70 -2.46 7.87 -11.84
N ASN A 71 -1.37 7.64 -12.56
CA ASN A 71 -0.95 6.31 -13.00
C ASN A 71 -0.14 5.51 -11.97
N TYR A 72 0.29 6.10 -10.86
CA TYR A 72 1.25 5.44 -9.96
C TYR A 72 0.75 4.10 -9.40
N GLY A 73 -0.55 3.97 -9.13
CA GLY A 73 -1.16 2.73 -8.65
C GLY A 73 -1.10 1.63 -9.70
N ILE A 74 -1.66 1.90 -10.89
CA ILE A 74 -1.69 0.94 -11.98
C ILE A 74 -0.29 0.62 -12.52
N ASP A 75 0.64 1.57 -12.48
CA ASP A 75 2.02 1.37 -12.94
C ASP A 75 2.80 0.43 -12.01
N PHE A 76 2.54 0.48 -10.70
CA PHE A 76 3.07 -0.51 -9.76
C PHE A 76 2.50 -1.91 -10.04
N ILE A 77 1.19 -2.03 -10.23
CA ILE A 77 0.53 -3.30 -10.53
C ILE A 77 1.10 -3.93 -11.82
N LYS A 78 1.26 -3.13 -12.87
CA LYS A 78 1.90 -3.57 -14.13
C LYS A 78 3.36 -3.99 -13.95
N ALA A 79 4.07 -3.35 -13.05
CA ALA A 79 5.45 -3.74 -12.74
C ALA A 79 5.51 -5.07 -11.99
N CYS A 80 4.60 -5.33 -11.05
CA CYS A 80 4.48 -6.63 -10.38
C CYS A 80 4.19 -7.75 -11.38
N GLN A 81 3.23 -7.53 -12.30
CA GLN A 81 2.94 -8.49 -13.36
C GLN A 81 4.16 -8.78 -14.23
N PHE A 82 4.88 -7.75 -14.65
CA PHE A 82 6.10 -7.92 -15.45
C PHE A 82 7.18 -8.72 -14.69
N ILE A 83 7.40 -8.44 -13.39
CA ILE A 83 8.36 -9.17 -12.58
C ILE A 83 7.98 -10.65 -12.51
N HIS A 84 6.70 -10.94 -12.26
CA HIS A 84 6.18 -12.29 -12.20
C HIS A 84 6.33 -13.06 -13.52
N ASP A 85 5.99 -12.42 -14.65
CA ASP A 85 5.93 -13.07 -15.95
C ASP A 85 7.31 -13.17 -16.64
N GLU A 86 8.17 -12.14 -16.48
CA GLU A 86 9.37 -11.96 -17.29
C GLU A 86 10.68 -12.13 -16.52
N LEU A 87 10.64 -12.19 -15.18
CA LEU A 87 11.83 -12.35 -14.33
C LEU A 87 11.73 -13.65 -13.49
N PRO A 88 11.89 -14.81 -14.13
CA PRO A 88 11.58 -16.10 -13.50
C PRO A 88 12.36 -16.33 -12.22
N GLY A 89 11.63 -16.65 -11.14
CA GLY A 89 12.17 -16.93 -9.81
C GLY A 89 12.36 -15.70 -8.92
N ALA A 90 12.41 -14.49 -9.47
CA ALA A 90 12.44 -13.28 -8.66
C ALA A 90 11.05 -13.01 -8.04
N MET A 91 11.06 -12.38 -6.88
CA MET A 91 9.86 -11.99 -6.15
C MET A 91 9.67 -10.46 -6.17
N SER A 92 8.46 -10.02 -5.85
CA SER A 92 8.14 -8.60 -5.72
C SER A 92 7.68 -8.23 -4.32
N SER A 93 7.98 -6.99 -3.90
CA SER A 93 7.56 -6.40 -2.63
C SER A 93 7.16 -4.95 -2.82
N GLY A 94 6.41 -4.38 -1.88
CA GLY A 94 6.08 -2.96 -1.91
C GLY A 94 5.62 -2.40 -0.57
N GLY A 95 5.92 -1.12 -0.35
CA GLY A 95 5.45 -0.35 0.79
C GLY A 95 4.01 0.11 0.59
N ILE A 96 3.04 -0.76 0.82
CA ILE A 96 1.62 -0.60 0.47
C ILE A 96 1.00 0.67 1.04
N SER A 97 1.35 1.02 2.28
CA SER A 97 0.77 2.20 2.95
C SER A 97 1.05 3.53 2.23
N ASN A 98 2.06 3.58 1.37
CA ASN A 98 2.40 4.78 0.61
C ASN A 98 1.30 5.18 -0.38
N VAL A 99 0.54 4.22 -0.95
CA VAL A 99 -0.52 4.48 -1.92
C VAL A 99 -1.57 5.46 -1.39
N SER A 100 -1.84 5.43 -0.08
CA SER A 100 -2.88 6.20 0.61
C SER A 100 -2.39 7.47 1.31
N PHE A 101 -1.18 7.94 1.00
CA PHE A 101 -0.55 9.05 1.71
C PHE A 101 -1.34 10.35 1.64
N SER A 102 -2.06 10.59 0.55
CA SER A 102 -2.94 11.75 0.34
C SER A 102 -4.14 11.78 1.29
N PHE A 103 -4.49 10.63 1.88
CA PHE A 103 -5.64 10.48 2.80
C PHE A 103 -5.22 10.36 4.27
N ARG A 104 -4.06 10.92 4.66
CA ARG A 104 -3.65 10.95 6.06
C ARG A 104 -4.73 11.59 6.96
N GLY A 105 -5.03 10.92 8.07
CA GLY A 105 -6.09 11.34 8.99
C GLY A 105 -7.48 10.75 8.69
N ASN A 106 -7.66 10.02 7.58
CA ASN A 106 -8.87 9.26 7.29
C ASN A 106 -8.56 7.76 7.21
N ASN A 107 -8.56 7.09 8.37
CA ASN A 107 -8.17 5.68 8.47
C ASN A 107 -9.10 4.76 7.68
N LEU A 108 -10.40 5.06 7.62
CA LEU A 108 -11.37 4.23 6.89
C LEU A 108 -11.04 4.18 5.38
N VAL A 109 -10.78 5.34 4.78
CA VAL A 109 -10.40 5.41 3.36
C VAL A 109 -9.05 4.76 3.13
N ARG A 110 -8.08 4.98 4.01
CA ARG A 110 -6.74 4.38 3.90
C ARG A 110 -6.78 2.86 3.97
N GLU A 111 -7.56 2.30 4.89
CA GLU A 111 -7.75 0.86 5.04
C GLU A 111 -8.37 0.26 3.76
N ALA A 112 -9.40 0.89 3.21
CA ALA A 112 -10.00 0.48 1.94
C ALA A 112 -8.98 0.55 0.79
N MET A 113 -8.18 1.62 0.71
CA MET A 113 -7.12 1.77 -0.30
C MET A 113 -6.06 0.68 -0.20
N HIS A 114 -5.60 0.34 1.02
CA HIS A 114 -4.62 -0.72 1.22
C HIS A 114 -5.18 -2.08 0.76
N SER A 115 -6.42 -2.38 1.14
CA SER A 115 -7.07 -3.66 0.82
C SER A 115 -7.35 -3.81 -0.68
N CYS A 116 -7.90 -2.78 -1.33
CA CYS A 116 -8.12 -2.78 -2.78
C CYS A 116 -6.79 -2.85 -3.56
N PHE A 117 -5.78 -2.09 -3.14
CA PHE A 117 -4.48 -2.09 -3.82
C PHE A 117 -3.79 -3.45 -3.73
N LEU A 118 -3.78 -4.06 -2.53
CA LEU A 118 -3.26 -5.41 -2.34
C LEU A 118 -4.03 -6.45 -3.16
N TYR A 119 -5.37 -6.35 -3.20
CA TYR A 119 -6.18 -7.27 -3.99
C TYR A 119 -5.73 -7.30 -5.46
N HIS A 120 -5.63 -6.15 -6.10
CA HIS A 120 -5.21 -6.07 -7.50
C HIS A 120 -3.71 -6.40 -7.70
N ALA A 121 -2.85 -5.96 -6.81
CA ALA A 121 -1.42 -6.22 -6.91
C ALA A 121 -1.08 -7.72 -6.72
N CYS A 122 -1.76 -8.41 -5.78
CA CYS A 122 -1.58 -9.86 -5.60
C CYS A 122 -2.08 -10.65 -6.82
N GLN A 123 -3.19 -10.24 -7.44
CA GLN A 123 -3.63 -10.86 -8.70
C GLN A 123 -2.64 -10.65 -9.84
N ALA A 124 -1.87 -9.57 -9.82
CA ALA A 124 -0.80 -9.28 -10.77
C ALA A 124 0.55 -9.91 -10.38
N GLY A 125 0.60 -10.75 -9.34
CA GLY A 125 1.81 -11.47 -8.93
C GLY A 125 2.66 -10.78 -7.86
N LEU A 126 2.12 -9.83 -7.08
CA LEU A 126 2.82 -9.31 -5.90
C LEU A 126 2.95 -10.40 -4.84
N ASP A 127 4.19 -10.66 -4.39
CA ASP A 127 4.49 -11.72 -3.40
C ASP A 127 4.44 -11.21 -1.96
N MET A 128 4.89 -9.97 -1.72
CA MET A 128 5.04 -9.41 -0.37
C MET A 128 4.54 -7.97 -0.30
N GLY A 129 3.88 -7.61 0.82
CA GLY A 129 3.47 -6.25 1.10
C GLY A 129 3.93 -5.80 2.48
N ILE A 130 4.57 -4.63 2.57
CA ILE A 130 4.89 -3.99 3.83
C ILE A 130 3.75 -3.05 4.17
N VAL A 131 2.97 -3.42 5.19
CA VAL A 131 1.77 -2.69 5.60
C VAL A 131 1.48 -2.91 7.09
N ASN A 132 0.77 -1.99 7.72
CA ASN A 132 0.23 -2.24 9.06
C ASN A 132 -0.94 -3.23 8.97
N ALA A 133 -0.75 -4.44 9.46
CA ALA A 133 -1.77 -5.50 9.42
C ALA A 133 -3.10 -5.09 10.10
N GLY A 134 -3.04 -4.22 11.12
CA GLY A 134 -4.24 -3.66 11.77
C GLY A 134 -5.00 -2.63 10.91
N MET A 135 -4.48 -2.29 9.73
CA MET A 135 -5.12 -1.37 8.78
C MET A 135 -5.43 -2.09 7.44
N LEU A 136 -5.79 -3.35 7.52
CA LEU A 136 -6.28 -4.14 6.39
C LEU A 136 -7.67 -4.66 6.71
N GLY A 137 -8.61 -4.40 5.82
CA GLY A 137 -9.93 -5.02 5.81
C GLY A 137 -10.01 -6.16 4.79
N VAL A 138 -11.10 -6.89 4.84
CA VAL A 138 -11.43 -7.88 3.79
C VAL A 138 -12.00 -7.13 2.59
N TYR A 139 -11.44 -7.35 1.41
CA TYR A 139 -11.83 -6.64 0.18
C TYR A 139 -13.35 -6.71 -0.10
N ASP A 140 -13.96 -7.90 0.05
CA ASP A 140 -15.39 -8.11 -0.20
C ASP A 140 -16.31 -7.45 0.84
N GLU A 141 -15.78 -7.10 2.03
CA GLU A 141 -16.52 -6.44 3.11
C GLU A 141 -16.44 -4.91 3.02
N ILE A 142 -15.63 -4.36 2.13
CA ILE A 142 -15.56 -2.91 1.91
C ILE A 142 -16.90 -2.44 1.34
N GLU A 143 -17.43 -1.36 1.91
CA GLU A 143 -18.67 -0.75 1.42
C GLU A 143 -18.54 -0.41 -0.07
N ALA A 144 -19.52 -0.86 -0.88
CA ALA A 144 -19.42 -0.84 -2.34
C ALA A 144 -19.11 0.56 -2.91
N LYS A 145 -19.76 1.61 -2.37
CA LYS A 145 -19.51 2.98 -2.84
C LYS A 145 -18.09 3.48 -2.55
N LEU A 146 -17.51 3.06 -1.45
CA LEU A 146 -16.12 3.38 -1.11
C LEU A 146 -15.17 2.57 -1.98
N ARG A 147 -15.42 1.26 -2.12
CA ARG A 147 -14.61 0.35 -2.92
C ARG A 147 -14.52 0.82 -4.37
N ASP A 148 -15.66 1.09 -5.01
CA ASP A 148 -15.72 1.49 -6.42
C ASP A 148 -14.91 2.78 -6.68
N ARG A 149 -14.96 3.76 -5.76
CA ARG A 149 -14.17 4.99 -5.86
C ARG A 149 -12.68 4.77 -5.63
N VAL A 150 -12.33 3.93 -4.66
CA VAL A 150 -10.95 3.57 -4.39
C VAL A 150 -10.35 2.83 -5.58
N GLU A 151 -11.06 1.90 -6.17
CA GLU A 151 -10.61 1.19 -7.38
C GLU A 151 -10.45 2.13 -8.58
N ALA A 152 -11.40 3.07 -8.77
CA ALA A 152 -11.28 4.06 -9.83
C ALA A 152 -9.98 4.88 -9.70
N VAL A 153 -9.57 5.22 -8.48
CA VAL A 153 -8.30 5.92 -8.24
C VAL A 153 -7.09 5.02 -8.48
N ILE A 154 -7.09 3.81 -7.90
CA ILE A 154 -5.95 2.88 -8.00
C ILE A 154 -5.67 2.47 -9.44
N LEU A 155 -6.74 2.23 -10.21
CA LEU A 155 -6.67 1.78 -11.61
C LEU A 155 -6.67 2.93 -12.61
N ASN A 156 -6.76 4.18 -12.14
CA ASN A 156 -6.89 5.39 -12.96
C ASN A 156 -8.02 5.24 -14.01
N ALA A 157 -9.22 4.89 -13.54
CA ALA A 157 -10.36 4.59 -14.41
C ALA A 157 -10.94 5.82 -15.10
N ASN A 158 -10.81 6.99 -14.46
CA ASN A 158 -11.18 8.30 -15.03
C ASN A 158 -10.32 9.41 -14.41
N PRO A 159 -10.16 10.57 -15.09
CA PRO A 159 -9.34 11.69 -14.62
C PRO A 159 -9.81 12.30 -13.30
N GLU A 160 -11.11 12.27 -13.01
CA GLU A 160 -11.75 12.90 -11.86
C GLU A 160 -11.78 11.98 -10.62
N ALA A 161 -11.35 10.72 -10.74
CA ALA A 161 -11.44 9.71 -9.67
C ALA A 161 -10.82 10.18 -8.35
N GLY A 162 -9.69 10.91 -8.40
CA GLY A 162 -9.03 11.45 -7.22
C GLY A 162 -9.89 12.48 -6.48
N GLU A 163 -10.51 13.40 -7.20
CA GLU A 163 -11.39 14.44 -6.64
C GLU A 163 -12.68 13.82 -6.10
N GLU A 164 -13.27 12.84 -6.81
CA GLU A 164 -14.47 12.13 -6.37
C GLU A 164 -14.22 11.35 -5.07
N LEU A 165 -13.07 10.70 -4.92
CA LEU A 165 -12.72 10.02 -3.69
C LEU A 165 -12.46 11.01 -2.55
N LEU A 166 -11.81 12.14 -2.80
CA LEU A 166 -11.58 13.20 -1.81
C LEU A 166 -12.91 13.76 -1.28
N ALA A 167 -13.82 14.14 -2.18
CA ALA A 167 -15.15 14.65 -1.79
C ALA A 167 -15.94 13.61 -0.98
N TYR A 168 -15.87 12.34 -1.37
CA TYR A 168 -16.51 11.26 -0.61
C TYR A 168 -15.86 11.08 0.77
N ALA A 169 -14.54 11.11 0.85
CA ALA A 169 -13.79 10.97 2.10
C ALA A 169 -14.15 12.07 3.13
N GLU A 170 -14.34 13.31 2.69
CA GLU A 170 -14.81 14.41 3.52
C GLU A 170 -16.23 14.15 4.02
N SER A 171 -17.15 13.73 3.16
CA SER A 171 -18.55 13.46 3.51
C SER A 171 -18.71 12.39 4.58
N ILE A 172 -17.90 11.32 4.54
CA ILE A 172 -17.95 10.23 5.55
C ILE A 172 -17.23 10.61 6.85
N LYS A 173 -16.23 11.48 6.80
CA LYS A 173 -15.58 12.01 8.00
C LYS A 173 -16.55 12.82 8.84
N ASP A 174 -17.29 13.74 8.22
CA ASP A 174 -18.30 14.55 8.88
C ASP A 174 -19.42 13.68 9.50
N GLN A 175 -19.85 12.63 8.83
CA GLN A 175 -20.84 11.69 9.36
C GLN A 175 -20.31 10.92 10.58
N ASN A 176 -19.03 10.54 10.59
CA ASN A 176 -18.41 9.83 11.71
C ASN A 176 -18.17 10.77 12.92
N GLU A 177 -17.79 12.01 12.70
CA GLU A 177 -17.66 13.01 13.76
C GLU A 177 -19.01 13.33 14.39
N ASN A 178 -20.07 13.47 13.59
CA ASN A 178 -21.44 13.64 14.08
C ASN A 178 -21.96 12.42 14.86
N ARG A 179 -21.59 11.19 14.46
CA ARG A 179 -21.90 9.96 15.21
C ARG A 179 -21.15 9.88 16.54
N LYS A 180 -19.90 10.29 16.60
CA LYS A 180 -19.13 10.36 17.86
C LYS A 180 -19.73 11.36 18.86
N GLN A 181 -20.30 12.44 18.39
CA GLN A 181 -21.01 13.42 19.23
C GLN A 181 -22.41 12.92 19.71
N SER A 182 -22.97 11.90 19.09
CA SER A 182 -24.34 11.40 19.39
C SER A 182 -24.43 10.37 20.53
N GLY A 183 -23.47 10.31 21.44
CA GLY A 183 -23.59 9.59 22.73
C GLY A 183 -23.55 8.06 22.68
N ALA A 184 -23.64 7.43 21.50
CA ALA A 184 -23.61 5.95 21.39
C ALA A 184 -22.24 5.36 21.77
N ASP A 185 -21.18 6.15 21.62
CA ASP A 185 -19.80 5.72 21.93
C ASP A 185 -19.45 5.81 23.43
N LEU A 186 -20.31 6.37 24.27
CA LEU A 186 -20.07 6.53 25.71
C LEU A 186 -20.86 5.57 26.59
N ALA A 187 -21.71 4.72 26.05
CA ALA A 187 -22.51 3.74 26.81
C ALA A 187 -21.65 2.80 27.68
N TRP A 188 -20.41 2.52 27.29
CA TRP A 188 -19.47 1.75 28.12
C TRP A 188 -19.08 2.46 29.43
N ARG A 189 -19.20 3.81 29.50
CA ARG A 189 -18.88 4.59 30.70
C ARG A 189 -19.93 4.44 31.82
N GLU A 190 -21.10 3.98 31.47
CA GLU A 190 -22.17 3.67 32.47
C GLU A 190 -21.98 2.31 33.15
N LYS A 191 -21.05 1.50 32.63
CA LYS A 191 -20.74 0.19 33.20
C LYS A 191 -19.93 0.28 34.51
N PRO A 192 -19.87 -0.80 35.31
CA PRO A 192 -19.02 -0.88 36.50
C PRO A 192 -17.54 -0.58 36.17
N VAL A 193 -16.81 -0.02 37.14
CA VAL A 193 -15.42 0.48 36.95
C VAL A 193 -14.50 -0.58 36.33
N ALA A 194 -14.57 -1.84 36.79
CA ALA A 194 -13.76 -2.93 36.26
C ALA A 194 -14.01 -3.19 34.78
N GLU A 195 -15.25 -3.13 34.30
CA GLU A 195 -15.60 -3.29 32.89
C GLU A 195 -15.18 -2.08 32.07
N ARG A 196 -15.28 -0.87 32.64
CA ARG A 196 -14.80 0.35 31.97
C ARG A 196 -13.30 0.31 31.75
N LEU A 197 -12.53 -0.07 32.75
CA LEU A 197 -11.09 -0.21 32.64
C LEU A 197 -10.69 -1.27 31.61
N SER A 198 -11.33 -2.44 31.68
CA SER A 198 -11.09 -3.50 30.68
C SER A 198 -11.40 -3.02 29.26
N PHE A 199 -12.53 -2.35 29.05
CA PHE A 199 -12.91 -1.84 27.74
C PHE A 199 -11.93 -0.76 27.23
N ALA A 200 -11.55 0.19 28.10
CA ALA A 200 -10.62 1.25 27.73
C ALA A 200 -9.24 0.70 27.35
N LEU A 201 -8.74 -0.28 28.12
CA LEU A 201 -7.45 -0.93 27.82
C LEU A 201 -7.49 -1.69 26.49
N VAL A 202 -8.54 -2.49 26.26
CA VAL A 202 -8.69 -3.25 25.01
C VAL A 202 -8.81 -2.34 23.78
N LYS A 203 -9.49 -1.18 23.94
CA LYS A 203 -9.71 -0.23 22.85
C LYS A 203 -8.63 0.86 22.74
N GLY A 204 -7.63 0.88 23.63
CA GLY A 204 -6.58 1.88 23.65
C GLY A 204 -7.08 3.30 23.94
N ILE A 205 -8.15 3.45 24.73
CA ILE A 205 -8.73 4.74 25.10
C ILE A 205 -7.98 5.30 26.28
N SER A 206 -7.25 6.40 26.09
CA SER A 206 -6.48 7.12 27.12
C SER A 206 -7.16 8.39 27.62
N ASP A 207 -8.17 8.89 26.93
CA ASP A 207 -8.78 10.22 27.17
C ASP A 207 -9.43 10.38 28.56
N TYR A 208 -9.55 9.30 29.31
CA TYR A 208 -10.17 9.24 30.64
C TYR A 208 -9.27 8.58 31.69
N ALA A 209 -7.97 8.47 31.41
CA ALA A 209 -6.97 7.97 32.33
C ALA A 209 -6.40 9.15 33.13
N GLU A 210 -7.05 9.51 34.25
CA GLU A 210 -6.54 10.41 35.29
C GLU A 210 -6.16 9.63 36.56
#